data_87a077aa97df93d6e9f57a5e02381304
#
_entry.id   87a077aa97df93d6e9f57a5e02381304
#
_cell.length_a   1.000
_cell.length_b   1.000
_cell.length_c   1.000
_cell.angle_alpha   90.00
_cell.angle_beta   90.00
_cell.angle_gamma   90.00
#
_symmetry.space_group_name_H-M   'P 1'
#
loop_
_entity.id
_entity.type
_entity.pdbx_description
1 polymer ?
#
loop_
_entity_poly.entity_id
_entity_poly.type
_entity_poly.pdbx_seq_one_letter_code
_entity_poly.pdbx_strand_id
1 'polypeptide(L)'
;MKDSIDFGSMDISMLFRKLLVPTVLGMVFSAIFVITDGIFVGKGIGSDALAAVNITAPLFMIATGIGLMFGVGGSVVASIYLSQGKRKAANINITQALVFSTFIVLVMSALCFCFVGPLGCLLGSSDRLLPLVIEYMIWYLPFLVFYELLSTGMFFIRLDGSPNYAMMCNAIAAIFNIIFDYIFIFEFGWGMMGAAFATSLGTVVGGLMTVIYLTRFSRNIHLHRIKLSLKSLMLTLRNGGYMIKLGTSAFISEASIACMMFLGNYVFIHHLGEDGVAAFSIACYFFPIIFMVYNAIAQSAQPIISYNFGAGQPDRVRKALHLAIRTALICGISFFIITFLCRQNIVSLFIDRSCPAFDIAVNGIPYFGVGFIFFAANMIGIGYYQSIRRGQRATIITLLRGVVFMLIGFFVLPLVLGVPGIWLAVPLAELLTTLYIIGIYFKDRFMIHRL
;
A
#
# COMPACT_ATOMS: atom_id res chain seq x y z
N MET A 1 19.81 -16.02 8.02
CA MET A 1 19.78 -16.50 6.61
C MET A 1 20.55 -15.52 5.74
N LYS A 2 21.60 -15.98 5.09
CA LYS A 2 22.48 -15.10 4.29
C LYS A 2 22.05 -15.18 2.83
N ASP A 3 21.10 -14.36 2.40
CA ASP A 3 20.79 -14.21 0.99
C ASP A 3 21.88 -13.33 0.36
N SER A 4 22.72 -13.91 -0.50
CA SER A 4 23.67 -13.14 -1.29
C SER A 4 22.92 -12.58 -2.52
N ILE A 5 22.27 -11.43 -2.37
CA ILE A 5 21.60 -10.74 -3.48
C ILE A 5 22.56 -9.72 -4.08
N ASP A 6 22.89 -9.91 -5.35
CA ASP A 6 23.60 -8.93 -6.17
C ASP A 6 22.69 -8.43 -7.30
N PHE A 7 22.28 -7.17 -7.20
CA PHE A 7 21.36 -6.53 -8.16
C PHE A 7 22.01 -6.32 -9.54
N GLY A 8 23.33 -6.28 -9.61
CA GLY A 8 24.08 -5.98 -10.86
C GLY A 8 24.39 -7.21 -11.70
N SER A 9 24.69 -8.36 -11.10
CA SER A 9 25.22 -9.55 -11.81
C SER A 9 24.27 -10.74 -11.82
N MET A 10 23.42 -10.91 -10.78
CA MET A 10 22.50 -12.05 -10.67
C MET A 10 21.48 -12.08 -11.81
N ASP A 11 21.06 -13.28 -12.26
CA ASP A 11 19.97 -13.42 -13.23
C ASP A 11 18.69 -12.73 -12.74
N ILE A 12 18.03 -11.98 -13.65
CA ILE A 12 16.87 -11.18 -13.31
C ILE A 12 15.70 -12.03 -12.80
N SER A 13 15.46 -13.20 -13.39
CA SER A 13 14.35 -14.07 -12.98
C SER A 13 14.58 -14.66 -11.59
N MET A 14 15.82 -15.04 -11.27
CA MET A 14 16.19 -15.52 -9.95
C MET A 14 16.10 -14.38 -8.91
N LEU A 15 16.63 -13.22 -9.25
CA LEU A 15 16.59 -12.02 -8.41
C LEU A 15 15.16 -11.60 -8.08
N PHE A 16 14.31 -11.56 -9.11
CA PHE A 16 12.90 -11.19 -8.94
C PHE A 16 12.16 -12.19 -8.05
N ARG A 17 12.34 -13.50 -8.22
CA ARG A 17 11.73 -14.52 -7.33
C ARG A 17 12.19 -14.39 -5.89
N LYS A 18 13.49 -14.14 -5.66
CA LYS A 18 14.05 -13.96 -4.32
C LYS A 18 13.47 -12.74 -3.60
N LEU A 19 13.04 -11.71 -4.33
CA LEU A 19 12.37 -10.55 -3.78
C LEU A 19 10.85 -10.74 -3.67
N LEU A 20 10.22 -11.33 -4.70
CA LEU A 20 8.77 -11.45 -4.81
C LEU A 20 8.19 -12.36 -3.73
N VAL A 21 8.73 -13.56 -3.56
CA VAL A 21 8.16 -14.55 -2.62
C VAL A 21 8.12 -14.01 -1.18
N PRO A 22 9.22 -13.50 -0.60
CA PRO A 22 9.15 -12.91 0.73
C PRO A 22 8.26 -11.66 0.81
N THR A 23 8.21 -10.85 -0.26
CA THR A 23 7.37 -9.65 -0.26
C THR A 23 5.88 -10.01 -0.26
N VAL A 24 5.47 -10.98 -1.08
CA VAL A 24 4.08 -11.48 -1.09
C VAL A 24 3.71 -12.10 0.25
N LEU A 25 4.58 -12.95 0.80
CA LEU A 25 4.34 -13.55 2.12
C LEU A 25 4.25 -12.48 3.22
N GLY A 26 5.11 -11.46 3.19
CA GLY A 26 5.03 -10.33 4.12
C GLY A 26 3.69 -9.58 4.03
N MET A 27 3.17 -9.37 2.82
CA MET A 27 1.86 -8.76 2.61
C MET A 27 0.70 -9.67 3.08
N VAL A 28 0.83 -10.99 2.89
CA VAL A 28 -0.15 -11.96 3.43
C VAL A 28 -0.18 -11.90 4.95
N PHE A 29 0.97 -11.82 5.63
CA PHE A 29 1.00 -11.64 7.08
C PHE A 29 0.36 -10.33 7.52
N SER A 30 0.57 -9.23 6.78
CA SER A 30 -0.11 -7.96 7.05
C SER A 30 -1.63 -8.05 6.86
N ALA A 31 -2.10 -8.81 5.87
CA ALA A 31 -3.54 -9.05 5.67
C ALA A 31 -4.13 -9.91 6.81
N ILE A 32 -3.43 -10.97 7.23
CA ILE A 32 -3.83 -11.80 8.38
C ILE A 32 -3.94 -10.95 9.65
N PHE A 33 -2.95 -10.08 9.89
CA PHE A 33 -2.96 -9.12 11.00
C PHE A 33 -4.28 -8.32 11.03
N VAL A 34 -4.63 -7.63 9.93
CA VAL A 34 -5.83 -6.78 9.86
C VAL A 34 -7.12 -7.58 10.01
N ILE A 35 -7.20 -8.76 9.39
CA ILE A 35 -8.40 -9.61 9.45
C ILE A 35 -8.60 -10.17 10.86
N THR A 36 -7.53 -10.65 11.49
CA THR A 36 -7.61 -11.27 12.83
C THR A 36 -7.93 -10.23 13.91
N ASP A 37 -7.31 -9.05 13.83
CA ASP A 37 -7.61 -7.91 14.69
C ASP A 37 -9.12 -7.55 14.61
N GLY A 38 -9.64 -7.39 13.40
CA GLY A 38 -11.07 -7.13 13.19
C GLY A 38 -12.01 -8.22 13.77
N ILE A 39 -11.64 -9.51 13.64
CA ILE A 39 -12.40 -10.63 14.19
C ILE A 39 -12.38 -10.60 15.72
N PHE A 40 -11.23 -10.34 16.33
CA PHE A 40 -11.10 -10.32 17.79
C PHE A 40 -11.81 -9.12 18.40
N VAL A 41 -11.69 -7.95 17.82
CA VAL A 41 -12.45 -6.76 18.22
C VAL A 41 -13.96 -6.99 18.09
N GLY A 42 -14.41 -7.50 16.94
CA GLY A 42 -15.83 -7.73 16.69
C GLY A 42 -16.46 -8.78 17.59
N LYS A 43 -15.75 -9.90 17.85
CA LYS A 43 -16.25 -10.99 18.73
C LYS A 43 -16.01 -10.75 20.20
N GLY A 44 -14.90 -10.13 20.57
CA GLY A 44 -14.49 -9.97 21.95
C GLY A 44 -15.08 -8.72 22.63
N ILE A 45 -15.30 -7.65 21.85
CA ILE A 45 -15.79 -6.37 22.40
C ILE A 45 -17.19 -6.05 21.86
N GLY A 46 -17.40 -6.22 20.54
CA GLY A 46 -18.70 -6.02 19.91
C GLY A 46 -18.66 -5.16 18.64
N SER A 47 -19.83 -5.00 18.01
CA SER A 47 -19.99 -4.28 16.75
C SER A 47 -19.64 -2.79 16.85
N ASP A 48 -19.91 -2.15 17.98
CA ASP A 48 -19.61 -0.74 18.21
C ASP A 48 -18.09 -0.50 18.25
N ALA A 49 -17.34 -1.41 18.85
CA ALA A 49 -15.88 -1.36 18.87
C ALA A 49 -15.29 -1.52 17.45
N LEU A 50 -15.82 -2.47 16.68
CA LEU A 50 -15.42 -2.65 15.28
C LEU A 50 -15.70 -1.41 14.44
N ALA A 51 -16.85 -0.76 14.63
CA ALA A 51 -17.19 0.51 13.99
C ALA A 51 -16.20 1.63 14.39
N ALA A 52 -15.83 1.70 15.68
CA ALA A 52 -14.86 2.66 16.19
C ALA A 52 -13.46 2.48 15.57
N VAL A 53 -12.98 1.23 15.44
CA VAL A 53 -11.71 0.94 14.73
C VAL A 53 -11.77 1.41 13.27
N ASN A 54 -12.88 1.15 12.57
CA ASN A 54 -13.04 1.58 11.18
C ASN A 54 -13.06 3.10 11.04
N ILE A 55 -13.65 3.84 12.00
CA ILE A 55 -13.64 5.31 12.02
C ILE A 55 -12.20 5.84 12.12
N THR A 56 -11.31 5.15 12.84
CA THR A 56 -9.90 5.57 12.99
C THR A 56 -8.99 5.14 11.82
N ALA A 57 -9.45 4.23 10.96
CA ALA A 57 -8.67 3.67 9.84
C ALA A 57 -8.03 4.73 8.91
N PRO A 58 -8.64 5.89 8.61
CA PRO A 58 -8.00 6.93 7.80
C PRO A 58 -6.66 7.43 8.36
N LEU A 59 -6.49 7.47 9.67
CA LEU A 59 -5.22 7.88 10.30
C LEU A 59 -4.11 6.86 10.01
N PHE A 60 -4.46 5.57 10.06
CA PHE A 60 -3.55 4.49 9.68
C PHE A 60 -3.18 4.56 8.20
N MET A 61 -4.15 4.81 7.31
CA MET A 61 -3.91 4.93 5.87
C MET A 61 -2.99 6.11 5.54
N ILE A 62 -3.14 7.25 6.22
CA ILE A 62 -2.26 8.40 6.03
C ILE A 62 -0.84 8.07 6.47
N ALA A 63 -0.66 7.44 7.63
CA ALA A 63 0.66 7.01 8.11
C ALA A 63 1.32 6.00 7.16
N THR A 64 0.55 5.03 6.66
CA THR A 64 0.99 4.08 5.62
C THR A 64 1.43 4.82 4.36
N GLY A 65 0.62 5.73 3.88
CA GLY A 65 0.91 6.54 2.70
C GLY A 65 2.20 7.36 2.84
N ILE A 66 2.44 7.97 4.02
CA ILE A 66 3.68 8.69 4.32
C ILE A 66 4.86 7.71 4.30
N GLY A 67 4.74 6.55 4.97
CA GLY A 67 5.76 5.51 4.97
C GLY A 67 6.11 5.01 3.57
N LEU A 68 5.10 4.73 2.74
CA LEU A 68 5.28 4.34 1.34
C LEU A 68 5.92 5.45 0.52
N MET A 69 5.53 6.71 0.72
CA MET A 69 6.08 7.84 0.00
C MET A 69 7.59 7.97 0.22
N PHE A 70 8.05 7.94 1.46
CA PHE A 70 9.47 8.03 1.78
C PHE A 70 10.22 6.72 1.54
N GLY A 71 9.57 5.56 1.75
CA GLY A 71 10.11 4.23 1.47
C GLY A 71 10.43 4.05 -0.02
N VAL A 72 9.46 4.32 -0.90
CA VAL A 72 9.64 4.27 -2.35
C VAL A 72 10.62 5.34 -2.82
N GLY A 73 10.38 6.61 -2.47
CA GLY A 73 11.21 7.72 -2.91
C GLY A 73 12.66 7.58 -2.46
N GLY A 74 12.88 7.23 -1.19
CA GLY A 74 14.20 7.03 -0.60
C GLY A 74 14.93 5.82 -1.17
N SER A 75 14.23 4.68 -1.36
CA SER A 75 14.85 3.45 -1.88
C SER A 75 15.26 3.59 -3.35
N VAL A 76 14.47 4.28 -4.19
CA VAL A 76 14.84 4.57 -5.59
C VAL A 76 16.11 5.41 -5.65
N VAL A 77 16.19 6.50 -4.88
CA VAL A 77 17.37 7.36 -4.84
C VAL A 77 18.59 6.60 -4.33
N ALA A 78 18.44 5.86 -3.24
CA ALA A 78 19.52 5.09 -2.64
C ALA A 78 20.02 3.98 -3.58
N SER A 79 19.11 3.26 -4.24
CA SER A 79 19.42 2.20 -5.21
C SER A 79 20.30 2.71 -6.36
N ILE A 80 19.96 3.89 -6.91
CA ILE A 80 20.73 4.52 -7.98
C ILE A 80 22.12 4.95 -7.49
N TYR A 81 22.23 5.51 -6.28
CA TYR A 81 23.56 5.83 -5.72
C TYR A 81 24.40 4.57 -5.45
N LEU A 82 23.78 3.49 -4.96
CA LEU A 82 24.49 2.21 -4.76
C LEU A 82 25.04 1.65 -6.07
N SER A 83 24.25 1.69 -7.15
CA SER A 83 24.71 1.21 -8.47
C SER A 83 25.87 2.02 -9.06
N GLN A 84 25.98 3.30 -8.66
CA GLN A 84 27.09 4.20 -9.05
C GLN A 84 28.30 4.11 -8.08
N GLY A 85 28.32 3.17 -7.13
CA GLY A 85 29.36 3.06 -6.12
C GLY A 85 29.35 4.16 -5.05
N LYS A 86 28.37 5.07 -5.04
CA LYS A 86 28.27 6.20 -4.12
C LYS A 86 27.59 5.82 -2.80
N ARG A 87 28.13 4.82 -2.09
CA ARG A 87 27.53 4.26 -0.87
C ARG A 87 27.22 5.31 0.21
N LYS A 88 28.12 6.29 0.42
CA LYS A 88 27.91 7.34 1.43
C LYS A 88 26.66 8.20 1.11
N ALA A 89 26.47 8.54 -0.17
CA ALA A 89 25.29 9.29 -0.60
C ALA A 89 24.01 8.49 -0.43
N ALA A 90 24.03 7.19 -0.75
CA ALA A 90 22.91 6.28 -0.52
C ALA A 90 22.54 6.22 0.97
N ASN A 91 23.51 6.01 1.84
CA ASN A 91 23.31 5.93 3.29
C ASN A 91 22.75 7.23 3.90
N ILE A 92 23.24 8.39 3.44
CA ILE A 92 22.70 9.69 3.86
C ILE A 92 21.23 9.81 3.42
N ASN A 93 20.89 9.46 2.19
CA ASN A 93 19.50 9.53 1.70
C ASN A 93 18.57 8.59 2.47
N ILE A 94 18.99 7.37 2.77
CA ILE A 94 18.20 6.43 3.59
C ILE A 94 17.94 7.00 4.98
N THR A 95 18.99 7.54 5.63
CA THR A 95 18.83 8.16 6.95
C THR A 95 17.88 9.37 6.89
N GLN A 96 18.00 10.19 5.85
CA GLN A 96 17.11 11.34 5.66
C GLN A 96 15.66 10.91 5.42
N ALA A 97 15.42 9.85 4.62
CA ALA A 97 14.08 9.33 4.39
C ALA A 97 13.43 8.87 5.69
N LEU A 98 14.14 8.06 6.50
CA LEU A 98 13.65 7.60 7.80
C LEU A 98 13.39 8.76 8.77
N VAL A 99 14.31 9.72 8.87
CA VAL A 99 14.15 10.89 9.77
C VAL A 99 12.96 11.74 9.35
N PHE A 100 12.77 11.99 8.05
CA PHE A 100 11.64 12.80 7.59
C PHE A 100 10.30 12.10 7.81
N SER A 101 10.18 10.84 7.41
CA SER A 101 8.93 10.10 7.57
C SER A 101 8.57 9.95 9.06
N THR A 102 9.53 9.58 9.90
CA THR A 102 9.35 9.49 11.36
C THR A 102 8.94 10.83 11.95
N PHE A 103 9.61 11.93 11.58
CA PHE A 103 9.29 13.27 12.08
C PHE A 103 7.87 13.71 11.69
N ILE A 104 7.49 13.52 10.43
CA ILE A 104 6.15 13.89 9.94
C ILE A 104 5.07 13.08 10.66
N VAL A 105 5.24 11.76 10.79
CA VAL A 105 4.25 10.93 11.48
C VAL A 105 4.22 11.21 12.98
N LEU A 106 5.36 11.50 13.61
CA LEU A 106 5.41 11.91 15.02
C LEU A 106 4.63 13.21 15.25
N VAL A 107 4.86 14.24 14.42
CA VAL A 107 4.15 15.52 14.52
C VAL A 107 2.66 15.33 14.26
N MET A 108 2.30 14.57 13.23
CA MET A 108 0.89 14.24 12.93
C MET A 108 0.24 13.51 14.11
N SER A 109 0.89 12.49 14.65
CA SER A 109 0.41 11.70 15.78
C SER A 109 0.23 12.57 17.04
N ALA A 110 1.20 13.45 17.34
CA ALA A 110 1.12 14.36 18.46
C ALA A 110 -0.03 15.37 18.31
N LEU A 111 -0.22 15.95 17.12
CA LEU A 111 -1.35 16.83 16.83
C LEU A 111 -2.69 16.10 16.96
N CYS A 112 -2.81 14.90 16.40
CA CYS A 112 -4.02 14.07 16.51
C CYS A 112 -4.29 13.71 17.98
N PHE A 113 -3.26 13.42 18.76
CA PHE A 113 -3.37 13.11 20.19
C PHE A 113 -3.85 14.31 21.01
N CYS A 114 -3.37 15.54 20.71
CA CYS A 114 -3.83 16.76 21.38
C CYS A 114 -5.31 17.08 21.09
N PHE A 115 -5.84 16.66 19.92
CA PHE A 115 -7.18 16.98 19.48
C PHE A 115 -8.06 15.72 19.26
N VAL A 116 -7.85 14.69 20.06
CA VAL A 116 -8.52 13.37 19.92
C VAL A 116 -10.05 13.49 19.83
N GLY A 117 -10.69 14.28 20.70
CA GLY A 117 -12.15 14.44 20.70
C GLY A 117 -12.69 15.12 19.42
N PRO A 118 -12.25 16.34 19.09
CA PRO A 118 -12.63 17.01 17.83
C PRO A 118 -12.31 16.17 16.59
N LEU A 119 -11.19 15.45 16.59
CA LEU A 119 -10.79 14.58 15.49
C LEU A 119 -11.74 13.40 15.33
N GLY A 120 -12.19 12.77 16.43
CA GLY A 120 -13.19 11.70 16.40
C GLY A 120 -14.50 12.16 15.76
N CYS A 121 -15.00 13.35 16.12
CA CYS A 121 -16.16 13.94 15.48
C CYS A 121 -15.93 14.23 13.98
N LEU A 122 -14.77 14.77 13.61
CA LEU A 122 -14.40 15.04 12.22
C LEU A 122 -14.35 13.77 11.36
N LEU A 123 -13.91 12.66 11.95
CA LEU A 123 -13.86 11.35 11.28
C LEU A 123 -15.25 10.70 11.15
N GLY A 124 -16.31 11.34 11.65
CA GLY A 124 -17.69 10.88 11.50
C GLY A 124 -18.20 10.01 12.66
N SER A 125 -17.59 10.11 13.83
CA SER A 125 -18.07 9.40 15.01
C SER A 125 -19.39 9.99 15.51
N SER A 126 -20.35 9.12 15.84
CA SER A 126 -21.56 9.52 16.60
C SER A 126 -21.24 9.68 18.09
N ASP A 127 -22.10 10.39 18.83
CA ASP A 127 -21.94 10.56 20.29
C ASP A 127 -21.81 9.22 21.05
N ARG A 128 -22.45 8.18 20.53
CA ARG A 128 -22.38 6.81 21.11
C ARG A 128 -21.02 6.16 20.91
N LEU A 129 -20.40 6.33 19.74
CA LEU A 129 -19.15 5.70 19.38
C LEU A 129 -17.92 6.52 19.79
N LEU A 130 -18.10 7.83 20.00
CA LEU A 130 -17.00 8.75 20.30
C LEU A 130 -16.13 8.33 21.50
N PRO A 131 -16.66 7.84 22.61
CA PRO A 131 -15.83 7.36 23.72
C PRO A 131 -14.89 6.20 23.30
N LEU A 132 -15.40 5.23 22.53
CA LEU A 132 -14.61 4.10 22.04
C LEU A 132 -13.54 4.53 21.03
N VAL A 133 -13.87 5.49 20.15
CA VAL A 133 -12.93 6.08 19.18
C VAL A 133 -11.81 6.82 19.91
N ILE A 134 -12.13 7.61 20.94
CA ILE A 134 -11.15 8.33 21.76
C ILE A 134 -10.24 7.34 22.49
N GLU A 135 -10.82 6.32 23.15
CA GLU A 135 -10.06 5.30 23.86
C GLU A 135 -9.07 4.57 22.93
N TYR A 136 -9.52 4.14 21.75
CA TYR A 136 -8.65 3.51 20.76
C TYR A 136 -7.52 4.44 20.31
N MET A 137 -7.82 5.70 19.97
CA MET A 137 -6.83 6.66 19.50
C MET A 137 -5.77 6.99 20.55
N ILE A 138 -6.14 7.12 21.83
CA ILE A 138 -5.19 7.40 22.93
C ILE A 138 -4.11 6.32 23.02
N TRP A 139 -4.47 5.05 22.87
CA TRP A 139 -3.56 3.92 22.99
C TRP A 139 -2.85 3.55 21.69
N TYR A 140 -3.35 4.01 20.56
CA TYR A 140 -2.78 3.71 19.25
C TYR A 140 -1.85 4.82 18.71
N LEU A 141 -2.26 6.10 18.79
CA LEU A 141 -1.53 7.22 18.19
C LEU A 141 -0.07 7.36 18.65
N PRO A 142 0.27 7.21 19.94
CA PRO A 142 1.67 7.35 20.39
C PRO A 142 2.62 6.34 19.73
N PHE A 143 2.11 5.20 19.29
CA PHE A 143 2.89 4.11 18.72
C PHE A 143 2.86 4.06 17.19
N LEU A 144 2.06 4.91 16.54
CA LEU A 144 1.91 4.97 15.08
C LEU A 144 3.24 5.16 14.35
N VAL A 145 4.19 5.82 14.98
CA VAL A 145 5.55 6.02 14.47
C VAL A 145 6.30 4.68 14.24
N PHE A 146 6.05 3.66 15.04
CA PHE A 146 6.70 2.36 14.86
C PHE A 146 6.14 1.59 13.66
N TYR A 147 4.85 1.77 13.38
CA TYR A 147 4.26 1.25 12.15
C TYR A 147 4.85 1.91 10.90
N GLU A 148 5.05 3.22 10.96
CA GLU A 148 5.70 3.96 9.87
C GLU A 148 7.15 3.47 9.66
N LEU A 149 7.94 3.31 10.74
CA LEU A 149 9.30 2.77 10.68
C LEU A 149 9.35 1.38 10.07
N LEU A 150 8.39 0.51 10.40
CA LEU A 150 8.24 -0.80 9.78
C LEU A 150 7.97 -0.66 8.29
N SER A 151 6.98 0.15 7.89
CA SER A 151 6.56 0.36 6.52
C SER A 151 7.68 0.93 5.63
N THR A 152 8.31 2.03 6.07
CA THR A 152 9.41 2.68 5.34
C THR A 152 10.67 1.81 5.31
N GLY A 153 11.03 1.21 6.45
CA GLY A 153 12.26 0.45 6.59
C GLY A 153 12.32 -0.83 5.78
N MET A 154 11.16 -1.45 5.50
CA MET A 154 11.09 -2.64 4.66
C MET A 154 11.64 -2.42 3.24
N PHE A 155 11.50 -1.22 2.68
CA PHE A 155 12.09 -0.88 1.38
C PHE A 155 13.61 -0.90 1.44
N PHE A 156 14.19 -0.40 2.52
CA PHE A 156 15.64 -0.36 2.71
C PHE A 156 16.21 -1.74 3.05
N ILE A 157 15.52 -2.55 3.87
CA ILE A 157 15.92 -3.92 4.18
C ILE A 157 15.97 -4.78 2.89
N ARG A 158 14.95 -4.63 2.01
CA ARG A 158 14.94 -5.31 0.71
C ARG A 158 16.06 -4.83 -0.21
N LEU A 159 16.34 -3.53 -0.22
CA LEU A 159 17.44 -2.93 -0.99
C LEU A 159 18.81 -3.39 -0.47
N ASP A 160 18.96 -3.65 0.83
CA ASP A 160 20.18 -4.23 1.42
C ASP A 160 20.40 -5.72 1.05
N GLY A 161 19.41 -6.35 0.38
CA GLY A 161 19.47 -7.74 -0.06
C GLY A 161 18.95 -8.74 0.97
N SER A 162 18.11 -8.32 1.92
CA SER A 162 17.55 -9.19 2.97
C SER A 162 16.01 -9.23 2.97
N PRO A 163 15.34 -9.59 1.85
CA PRO A 163 13.88 -9.59 1.77
C PRO A 163 13.21 -10.54 2.76
N ASN A 164 13.88 -11.66 3.12
CA ASN A 164 13.39 -12.58 4.14
C ASN A 164 13.32 -11.93 5.52
N TYR A 165 14.26 -11.05 5.86
CA TYR A 165 14.19 -10.31 7.13
C TYR A 165 13.04 -9.30 7.12
N ALA A 166 12.81 -8.62 6.01
CA ALA A 166 11.65 -7.73 5.86
C ALA A 166 10.31 -8.50 6.03
N MET A 167 10.19 -9.69 5.44
CA MET A 167 9.05 -10.58 5.66
C MET A 167 8.91 -10.96 7.14
N MET A 168 10.02 -11.34 7.81
CA MET A 168 10.00 -11.70 9.24
C MET A 168 9.52 -10.55 10.12
N CYS A 169 9.88 -9.29 9.83
CA CYS A 169 9.39 -8.14 10.59
C CYS A 169 7.86 -8.07 10.57
N ASN A 170 7.22 -8.27 9.40
CA ASN A 170 5.78 -8.30 9.29
C ASN A 170 5.16 -9.53 9.97
N ALA A 171 5.74 -10.71 9.77
CA ALA A 171 5.23 -11.96 10.35
C ALA A 171 5.26 -11.91 11.87
N ILE A 172 6.36 -11.45 12.46
CA ILE A 172 6.51 -11.34 13.91
C ILE A 172 5.56 -10.26 14.46
N ALA A 173 5.44 -9.10 13.80
CA ALA A 173 4.48 -8.07 14.19
C ALA A 173 3.04 -8.63 14.22
N ALA A 174 2.64 -9.39 13.18
CA ALA A 174 1.33 -10.01 13.11
C ALA A 174 1.11 -11.07 14.21
N ILE A 175 2.10 -11.93 14.46
CA ILE A 175 2.01 -12.95 15.50
C ILE A 175 1.87 -12.30 16.89
N PHE A 176 2.67 -11.27 17.19
CA PHE A 176 2.57 -10.56 18.46
C PHE A 176 1.20 -9.87 18.62
N ASN A 177 0.69 -9.23 17.58
CA ASN A 177 -0.65 -8.64 17.63
C ASN A 177 -1.71 -9.71 17.96
N ILE A 178 -1.74 -10.83 17.22
CA ILE A 178 -2.72 -11.90 17.42
C ILE A 178 -2.67 -12.45 18.86
N ILE A 179 -1.47 -12.68 19.40
CA ILE A 179 -1.29 -13.18 20.75
C ILE A 179 -1.78 -12.15 21.78
N PHE A 180 -1.39 -10.90 21.63
CA PHE A 180 -1.77 -9.86 22.58
C PHE A 180 -3.24 -9.45 22.47
N ASP A 181 -3.84 -9.46 21.27
CA ASP A 181 -5.29 -9.29 21.09
C ASP A 181 -6.05 -10.34 21.87
N TYR A 182 -5.66 -11.61 21.75
CA TYR A 182 -6.29 -12.68 22.54
C TYR A 182 -6.16 -12.44 24.04
N ILE A 183 -4.95 -12.15 24.52
CA ILE A 183 -4.69 -11.97 25.96
C ILE A 183 -5.42 -10.74 26.50
N PHE A 184 -5.34 -9.59 25.82
CA PHE A 184 -5.87 -8.34 26.37
C PHE A 184 -7.38 -8.23 26.22
N ILE A 185 -7.95 -8.77 25.14
CA ILE A 185 -9.40 -8.70 24.89
C ILE A 185 -10.13 -9.80 25.67
N PHE A 186 -9.67 -11.07 25.58
CA PHE A 186 -10.43 -12.20 26.12
C PHE A 186 -10.01 -12.60 27.54
N GLU A 187 -8.70 -12.58 27.86
CA GLU A 187 -8.23 -12.99 29.18
C GLU A 187 -8.29 -11.86 30.22
N PHE A 188 -7.84 -10.64 29.80
CA PHE A 188 -7.82 -9.50 30.72
C PHE A 188 -9.08 -8.64 30.66
N GLY A 189 -9.89 -8.75 29.61
CA GLY A 189 -11.11 -7.97 29.44
C GLY A 189 -10.88 -6.46 29.30
N TRP A 190 -9.72 -6.03 28.76
CA TRP A 190 -9.39 -4.60 28.63
C TRP A 190 -10.17 -3.88 27.53
N GLY A 191 -11.04 -4.56 26.79
CA GLY A 191 -11.92 -3.94 25.79
C GLY A 191 -11.13 -3.20 24.71
N MET A 192 -11.59 -1.99 24.40
CA MET A 192 -11.03 -1.16 23.31
C MET A 192 -9.57 -0.76 23.54
N MET A 193 -9.20 -0.48 24.81
CA MET A 193 -7.82 -0.23 25.20
C MET A 193 -6.93 -1.43 24.86
N GLY A 194 -7.41 -2.65 25.17
CA GLY A 194 -6.67 -3.89 24.90
C GLY A 194 -6.38 -4.09 23.43
N ALA A 195 -7.37 -3.90 22.56
CA ALA A 195 -7.24 -3.99 21.11
C ALA A 195 -6.21 -2.97 20.58
N ALA A 196 -6.36 -1.70 20.94
CA ALA A 196 -5.43 -0.66 20.51
C ALA A 196 -3.99 -0.91 20.98
N PHE A 197 -3.83 -1.38 22.23
CA PHE A 197 -2.50 -1.63 22.79
C PHE A 197 -1.84 -2.88 22.17
N ALA A 198 -2.61 -3.94 21.88
CA ALA A 198 -2.09 -5.12 21.17
C ALA A 198 -1.60 -4.77 19.76
N THR A 199 -2.39 -4.00 19.00
CA THR A 199 -2.01 -3.47 17.67
C THR A 199 -0.74 -2.64 17.80
N SER A 200 -0.64 -1.78 18.80
CA SER A 200 0.53 -0.96 19.05
C SER A 200 1.77 -1.79 19.37
N LEU A 201 1.68 -2.80 20.25
CA LEU A 201 2.80 -3.67 20.59
C LEU A 201 3.31 -4.48 19.40
N GLY A 202 2.41 -5.01 18.57
CA GLY A 202 2.79 -5.68 17.32
C GLY A 202 3.61 -4.78 16.41
N THR A 203 3.16 -3.54 16.21
CA THR A 203 3.87 -2.56 15.38
C THR A 203 5.19 -2.09 16.00
N VAL A 204 5.26 -1.93 17.33
CA VAL A 204 6.49 -1.61 18.07
C VAL A 204 7.55 -2.69 17.84
N VAL A 205 7.19 -3.96 17.98
CA VAL A 205 8.13 -5.07 17.75
C VAL A 205 8.65 -5.05 16.31
N GLY A 206 7.77 -4.94 15.31
CA GLY A 206 8.16 -4.87 13.91
C GLY A 206 9.04 -3.66 13.58
N GLY A 207 8.68 -2.47 14.09
CA GLY A 207 9.44 -1.23 13.93
C GLY A 207 10.83 -1.29 14.59
N LEU A 208 10.92 -1.81 15.82
CA LEU A 208 12.19 -2.01 16.51
C LEU A 208 13.09 -3.02 15.77
N MET A 209 12.54 -4.13 15.29
CA MET A 209 13.29 -5.09 14.46
C MET A 209 13.87 -4.42 13.22
N THR A 210 13.11 -3.55 12.58
CA THR A 210 13.55 -2.76 11.42
C THR A 210 14.72 -1.83 11.78
N VAL A 211 14.62 -1.08 12.87
CA VAL A 211 15.68 -0.19 13.33
C VAL A 211 16.92 -0.97 13.73
N ILE A 212 16.77 -2.08 14.45
CA ILE A 212 17.89 -2.96 14.84
C ILE A 212 18.60 -3.51 13.60
N TYR A 213 17.85 -3.93 12.57
CA TYR A 213 18.44 -4.37 11.32
C TYR A 213 19.29 -3.28 10.68
N LEU A 214 18.72 -2.10 10.46
CA LEU A 214 19.38 -0.99 9.77
C LEU A 214 20.59 -0.44 10.53
N THR A 215 20.64 -0.62 11.86
CA THR A 215 21.75 -0.13 12.70
C THR A 215 22.84 -1.18 12.92
N ARG A 216 22.50 -2.48 13.01
CA ARG A 216 23.45 -3.53 13.41
C ARG A 216 23.68 -4.64 12.39
N PHE A 217 22.67 -5.01 11.60
CA PHE A 217 22.71 -6.18 10.73
C PHE A 217 22.83 -5.85 9.24
N SER A 218 22.64 -4.60 8.85
CA SER A 218 22.75 -4.14 7.46
C SER A 218 24.19 -4.26 6.94
N ARG A 219 24.34 -4.64 5.65
CA ARG A 219 25.64 -4.94 5.03
C ARG A 219 26.12 -3.83 4.10
N ASN A 220 25.23 -3.41 3.21
CA ASN A 220 25.54 -2.40 2.19
C ASN A 220 25.02 -1.03 2.57
N ILE A 221 24.08 -1.00 3.51
CA ILE A 221 23.34 0.18 3.93
C ILE A 221 23.57 0.41 5.41
N HIS A 222 24.08 1.58 5.78
CA HIS A 222 24.28 1.97 7.17
C HIS A 222 23.67 3.34 7.43
N LEU A 223 23.03 3.50 8.59
CA LEU A 223 22.55 4.80 8.99
C LEU A 223 23.72 5.74 9.25
N HIS A 224 23.66 6.95 8.73
CA HIS A 224 24.74 7.94 8.79
C HIS A 224 24.31 9.16 9.60
N ARG A 225 25.17 9.64 10.50
CA ARG A 225 24.85 10.86 11.27
C ARG A 225 24.69 12.04 10.32
N ILE A 226 23.52 12.70 10.39
CA ILE A 226 23.25 13.93 9.64
C ILE A 226 23.91 15.08 10.41
N LYS A 227 24.75 15.87 9.73
CA LYS A 227 25.36 17.06 10.33
C LYS A 227 24.31 18.16 10.49
N LEU A 228 24.24 18.78 11.66
CA LEU A 228 23.33 19.91 11.97
C LEU A 228 23.99 21.24 11.59
N SER A 229 24.30 21.45 10.31
CA SER A 229 24.72 22.76 9.78
C SER A 229 23.65 23.31 8.84
N LEU A 230 23.56 24.63 8.68
CA LEU A 230 22.59 25.29 7.81
C LEU A 230 22.65 24.76 6.37
N LYS A 231 23.86 24.54 5.84
CA LYS A 231 24.09 23.94 4.54
C LYS A 231 23.59 22.48 4.46
N SER A 232 23.82 21.70 5.51
CA SER A 232 23.33 20.33 5.60
C SER A 232 21.80 20.29 5.67
N LEU A 233 21.19 21.20 6.42
CA LEU A 233 19.73 21.31 6.53
C LEU A 233 19.10 21.63 5.17
N MET A 234 19.63 22.62 4.43
CA MET A 234 19.14 22.95 3.09
C MET A 234 19.25 21.76 2.12
N LEU A 235 20.38 21.04 2.16
CA LEU A 235 20.56 19.83 1.33
C LEU A 235 19.58 18.73 1.74
N THR A 236 19.33 18.57 3.03
CA THR A 236 18.38 17.60 3.58
C THR A 236 16.96 17.91 3.12
N LEU A 237 16.52 19.16 3.24
CA LEU A 237 15.19 19.58 2.75
C LEU A 237 15.03 19.38 1.23
N ARG A 238 16.07 19.72 0.45
CA ARG A 238 16.06 19.49 -1.00
C ARG A 238 15.94 18.01 -1.34
N ASN A 239 16.69 17.15 -0.65
CA ASN A 239 16.61 15.70 -0.87
C ASN A 239 15.25 15.14 -0.43
N GLY A 240 14.69 15.62 0.70
CA GLY A 240 13.34 15.26 1.13
C GLY A 240 12.29 15.63 0.10
N GLY A 241 12.33 16.85 -0.44
CA GLY A 241 11.43 17.27 -1.52
C GLY A 241 11.56 16.41 -2.79
N TYR A 242 12.77 15.94 -3.09
CA TYR A 242 12.98 15.01 -4.20
C TYR A 242 12.42 13.62 -3.93
N MET A 243 12.55 13.10 -2.71
CA MET A 243 11.95 11.83 -2.29
C MET A 243 10.42 11.90 -2.32
N ILE A 244 9.83 12.98 -1.82
CA ILE A 244 8.39 13.25 -1.91
C ILE A 244 7.95 13.21 -3.37
N LYS A 245 8.63 13.94 -4.27
CA LYS A 245 8.29 13.97 -5.71
C LYS A 245 8.31 12.59 -6.37
N LEU A 246 9.19 11.67 -5.92
CA LEU A 246 9.26 10.31 -6.43
C LEU A 246 8.20 9.41 -5.80
N GLY A 247 7.89 9.59 -4.53
CA GLY A 247 7.02 8.72 -3.76
C GLY A 247 5.56 9.18 -3.65
N THR A 248 5.21 10.42 -4.06
CA THR A 248 3.85 10.96 -3.98
C THR A 248 2.81 10.06 -4.66
N SER A 249 3.18 9.40 -5.76
CA SER A 249 2.27 8.45 -6.42
C SER A 249 1.92 7.24 -5.54
N ALA A 250 2.82 6.80 -4.66
CA ALA A 250 2.53 5.72 -3.71
C ALA A 250 1.50 6.18 -2.65
N PHE A 251 1.67 7.39 -2.11
CA PHE A 251 0.70 8.00 -1.20
C PHE A 251 -0.70 8.13 -1.85
N ILE A 252 -0.75 8.68 -3.08
CA ILE A 252 -2.02 8.86 -3.81
C ILE A 252 -2.64 7.51 -4.17
N SER A 253 -1.85 6.47 -4.42
CA SER A 253 -2.38 5.12 -4.69
C SER A 253 -3.17 4.56 -3.51
N GLU A 254 -2.70 4.78 -2.27
CA GLU A 254 -3.47 4.42 -1.06
C GLU A 254 -4.75 5.24 -0.96
N ALA A 255 -4.67 6.57 -1.14
CA ALA A 255 -5.83 7.44 -1.08
C ALA A 255 -6.87 7.15 -2.18
N SER A 256 -6.45 6.62 -3.34
CA SER A 256 -7.36 6.29 -4.44
C SER A 256 -8.30 5.13 -4.12
N ILE A 257 -7.93 4.24 -3.19
CA ILE A 257 -8.83 3.17 -2.72
C ILE A 257 -10.01 3.77 -1.96
N ALA A 258 -9.74 4.71 -1.06
CA ALA A 258 -10.79 5.40 -0.33
C ALA A 258 -11.69 6.22 -1.27
N CYS A 259 -11.12 6.87 -2.28
CA CYS A 259 -11.86 7.59 -3.31
C CYS A 259 -12.80 6.66 -4.10
N MET A 260 -12.32 5.49 -4.51
CA MET A 260 -13.12 4.47 -5.18
C MET A 260 -14.30 4.01 -4.32
N MET A 261 -14.06 3.71 -3.06
CA MET A 261 -15.10 3.28 -2.12
C MET A 261 -16.16 4.37 -1.93
N PHE A 262 -15.73 5.60 -1.73
CA PHE A 262 -16.64 6.74 -1.55
C PHE A 262 -17.51 7.00 -2.79
N LEU A 263 -16.89 7.12 -3.97
CA LEU A 263 -17.60 7.35 -5.23
C LEU A 263 -18.51 6.19 -5.59
N GLY A 264 -18.03 4.96 -5.41
CA GLY A 264 -18.81 3.76 -5.65
C GLY A 264 -20.05 3.72 -4.76
N ASN A 265 -19.89 3.86 -3.44
CA ASN A 265 -21.03 3.87 -2.51
C ASN A 265 -22.06 4.96 -2.88
N TYR A 266 -21.59 6.17 -3.23
CA TYR A 266 -22.47 7.26 -3.63
C TYR A 266 -23.29 6.92 -4.89
N VAL A 267 -22.67 6.33 -5.90
CA VAL A 267 -23.35 5.99 -7.17
C VAL A 267 -24.24 4.76 -7.00
N PHE A 268 -23.80 3.73 -6.25
CA PHE A 268 -24.58 2.53 -6.01
C PHE A 268 -25.86 2.82 -5.21
N ILE A 269 -25.78 3.67 -4.16
CA ILE A 269 -26.97 4.03 -3.38
C ILE A 269 -27.99 4.81 -4.22
N HIS A 270 -27.51 5.67 -5.11
CA HIS A 270 -28.38 6.49 -5.95
C HIS A 270 -29.14 5.67 -7.01
N HIS A 271 -28.53 4.60 -7.56
CA HIS A 271 -29.10 3.82 -8.65
C HIS A 271 -29.75 2.51 -8.21
N LEU A 272 -29.27 1.89 -7.16
CA LEU A 272 -29.64 0.54 -6.71
C LEU A 272 -30.07 0.47 -5.24
N GLY A 273 -30.07 1.63 -4.53
CA GLY A 273 -30.43 1.69 -3.12
C GLY A 273 -29.44 0.96 -2.20
N GLU A 274 -29.93 0.58 -1.02
CA GLU A 274 -29.12 -0.07 0.02
C GLU A 274 -28.60 -1.44 -0.42
N ASP A 275 -29.38 -2.21 -1.15
CA ASP A 275 -28.97 -3.51 -1.70
C ASP A 275 -27.79 -3.37 -2.68
N GLY A 276 -27.78 -2.29 -3.46
CA GLY A 276 -26.66 -1.97 -4.34
C GLY A 276 -25.37 -1.69 -3.57
N VAL A 277 -25.44 -0.92 -2.49
CA VAL A 277 -24.27 -0.66 -1.63
C VAL A 277 -23.79 -1.93 -0.95
N ALA A 278 -24.70 -2.76 -0.45
CA ALA A 278 -24.35 -4.06 0.14
C ALA A 278 -23.64 -4.96 -0.88
N ALA A 279 -24.11 -5.00 -2.12
CA ALA A 279 -23.47 -5.75 -3.20
C ALA A 279 -22.07 -5.19 -3.55
N PHE A 280 -21.91 -3.86 -3.65
CA PHE A 280 -20.62 -3.23 -3.95
C PHE A 280 -19.61 -3.38 -2.81
N SER A 281 -20.07 -3.45 -1.56
CA SER A 281 -19.21 -3.67 -0.40
C SER A 281 -18.39 -4.96 -0.53
N ILE A 282 -18.95 -6.01 -1.16
CA ILE A 282 -18.20 -7.26 -1.42
C ILE A 282 -16.99 -6.97 -2.32
N ALA A 283 -17.16 -6.21 -3.40
CA ALA A 283 -16.05 -5.80 -4.27
C ALA A 283 -15.00 -4.98 -3.50
N CYS A 284 -15.45 -4.11 -2.58
CA CYS A 284 -14.58 -3.32 -1.73
C CYS A 284 -13.73 -4.17 -0.75
N TYR A 285 -14.20 -5.34 -0.31
CA TYR A 285 -13.40 -6.26 0.51
C TYR A 285 -12.32 -6.99 -0.30
N PHE A 286 -12.57 -7.30 -1.57
CA PHE A 286 -11.59 -7.99 -2.43
C PHE A 286 -10.53 -7.06 -3.00
N PHE A 287 -10.89 -5.84 -3.32
CA PHE A 287 -9.99 -4.91 -4.02
C PHE A 287 -8.67 -4.65 -3.26
N PRO A 288 -8.67 -4.40 -1.93
CA PRO A 288 -7.42 -4.23 -1.17
C PRO A 288 -6.50 -5.46 -1.20
N ILE A 289 -7.05 -6.68 -1.20
CA ILE A 289 -6.26 -7.91 -1.29
C ILE A 289 -5.55 -7.99 -2.63
N ILE A 290 -6.26 -7.71 -3.71
CA ILE A 290 -5.72 -7.70 -5.07
C ILE A 290 -4.68 -6.58 -5.22
N PHE A 291 -4.95 -5.40 -4.66
CA PHE A 291 -4.01 -4.28 -4.59
C PHE A 291 -2.70 -4.68 -3.90
N MET A 292 -2.77 -5.38 -2.75
CA MET A 292 -1.59 -5.86 -2.03
C MET A 292 -0.71 -6.77 -2.90
N VAL A 293 -1.31 -7.69 -3.68
CA VAL A 293 -0.55 -8.59 -4.56
C VAL A 293 0.18 -7.79 -5.65
N TYR A 294 -0.50 -6.86 -6.32
CA TYR A 294 0.15 -6.05 -7.36
C TYR A 294 1.19 -5.10 -6.79
N ASN A 295 0.94 -4.56 -5.62
CA ASN A 295 1.90 -3.73 -4.90
C ASN A 295 3.16 -4.55 -4.51
N ALA A 296 2.99 -5.81 -4.07
CA ALA A 296 4.12 -6.71 -3.81
C ALA A 296 4.96 -6.97 -5.07
N ILE A 297 4.33 -7.18 -6.23
CA ILE A 297 5.01 -7.38 -7.50
C ILE A 297 5.78 -6.10 -7.89
N ALA A 298 5.14 -4.94 -7.82
CA ALA A 298 5.75 -3.65 -8.13
C ALA A 298 6.94 -3.34 -7.20
N GLN A 299 6.77 -3.51 -5.89
CA GLN A 299 7.82 -3.29 -4.88
C GLN A 299 9.00 -4.27 -5.01
N SER A 300 8.76 -5.48 -5.54
CA SER A 300 9.82 -6.46 -5.81
C SER A 300 10.63 -6.11 -7.06
N ALA A 301 9.97 -5.57 -8.09
CA ALA A 301 10.63 -5.11 -9.32
C ALA A 301 11.40 -3.80 -9.12
N GLN A 302 10.93 -2.91 -8.23
CA GLN A 302 11.45 -1.57 -8.02
C GLN A 302 12.96 -1.51 -7.75
N PRO A 303 13.55 -2.23 -6.77
CA PRO A 303 14.98 -2.17 -6.51
C PRO A 303 15.81 -2.74 -7.67
N ILE A 304 15.28 -3.73 -8.42
CA ILE A 304 15.94 -4.28 -9.60
C ILE A 304 15.99 -3.24 -10.72
N ILE A 305 14.86 -2.60 -11.01
CA ILE A 305 14.74 -1.61 -12.08
C ILE A 305 15.59 -0.37 -11.75
N SER A 306 15.46 0.17 -10.52
CA SER A 306 16.16 1.40 -10.13
C SER A 306 17.68 1.21 -10.04
N TYR A 307 18.16 0.05 -9.55
CA TYR A 307 19.57 -0.26 -9.50
C TYR A 307 20.18 -0.35 -10.92
N ASN A 308 19.57 -1.17 -11.80
CA ASN A 308 20.08 -1.36 -13.15
C ASN A 308 19.89 -0.12 -14.04
N PHE A 309 18.87 0.72 -13.76
CA PHE A 309 18.75 2.04 -14.38
C PHE A 309 19.92 2.95 -13.97
N GLY A 310 20.26 2.99 -12.68
CA GLY A 310 21.40 3.76 -12.19
C GLY A 310 22.75 3.28 -12.69
N ALA A 311 22.88 1.96 -12.96
CA ALA A 311 24.07 1.30 -13.53
C ALA A 311 24.17 1.45 -15.07
N GLY A 312 23.18 2.07 -15.74
CA GLY A 312 23.17 2.20 -17.20
C GLY A 312 22.96 0.88 -17.94
N GLN A 313 22.21 -0.06 -17.38
CA GLN A 313 21.95 -1.41 -17.94
C GLN A 313 20.49 -1.54 -18.45
N PRO A 314 20.14 -0.95 -19.60
CA PRO A 314 18.76 -0.88 -20.09
C PRO A 314 18.14 -2.24 -20.39
N ASP A 315 18.93 -3.21 -20.83
CA ASP A 315 18.44 -4.56 -21.13
C ASP A 315 17.97 -5.30 -19.86
N ARG A 316 18.69 -5.12 -18.74
CA ARG A 316 18.28 -5.68 -17.45
C ARG A 316 17.01 -4.98 -16.90
N VAL A 317 16.91 -3.67 -17.07
CA VAL A 317 15.70 -2.89 -16.75
C VAL A 317 14.51 -3.42 -17.55
N ARG A 318 14.67 -3.63 -18.87
CA ARG A 318 13.63 -4.16 -19.74
C ARG A 318 13.20 -5.56 -19.35
N LYS A 319 14.17 -6.47 -19.08
CA LYS A 319 13.87 -7.84 -18.61
C LYS A 319 13.08 -7.82 -17.30
N ALA A 320 13.48 -7.00 -16.33
CA ALA A 320 12.78 -6.88 -15.05
C ALA A 320 11.34 -6.35 -15.23
N LEU A 321 11.16 -5.32 -16.06
CA LEU A 321 9.84 -4.77 -16.39
C LEU A 321 8.93 -5.81 -17.05
N HIS A 322 9.42 -6.52 -18.07
CA HIS A 322 8.63 -7.55 -18.75
C HIS A 322 8.24 -8.69 -17.81
N LEU A 323 9.17 -9.12 -16.93
CA LEU A 323 8.89 -10.17 -15.96
C LEU A 323 7.82 -9.72 -14.95
N ALA A 324 7.92 -8.49 -14.44
CA ALA A 324 6.92 -7.92 -13.53
C ALA A 324 5.54 -7.79 -14.18
N ILE A 325 5.47 -7.26 -15.42
CA ILE A 325 4.21 -7.15 -16.17
C ILE A 325 3.61 -8.55 -16.41
N ARG A 326 4.42 -9.51 -16.88
CA ARG A 326 3.94 -10.89 -17.13
C ARG A 326 3.39 -11.51 -15.86
N THR A 327 4.09 -11.40 -14.74
CA THR A 327 3.65 -11.95 -13.45
C THR A 327 2.36 -11.27 -12.99
N ALA A 328 2.28 -9.94 -13.07
CA ALA A 328 1.09 -9.19 -12.69
C ALA A 328 -0.13 -9.54 -13.57
N LEU A 329 0.04 -9.67 -14.88
CA LEU A 329 -1.02 -10.06 -15.81
C LEU A 329 -1.51 -11.49 -15.55
N ILE A 330 -0.59 -12.44 -15.26
CA ILE A 330 -0.99 -13.81 -14.88
C ILE A 330 -1.84 -13.76 -13.62
N CYS A 331 -1.43 -13.01 -12.58
CA CYS A 331 -2.24 -12.83 -11.38
C CYS A 331 -3.58 -12.16 -11.69
N GLY A 332 -3.61 -11.12 -12.53
CA GLY A 332 -4.83 -10.40 -12.91
C GLY A 332 -5.83 -11.28 -13.64
N ILE A 333 -5.36 -12.06 -14.60
CA ILE A 333 -6.19 -13.04 -15.33
C ILE A 333 -6.68 -14.13 -14.36
N SER A 334 -5.82 -14.61 -13.46
CA SER A 334 -6.21 -15.63 -12.46
C SER A 334 -7.29 -15.09 -11.52
N PHE A 335 -7.14 -13.87 -11.02
CA PHE A 335 -8.16 -13.25 -10.17
C PHE A 335 -9.47 -13.04 -10.92
N PHE A 336 -9.43 -12.62 -12.17
CA PHE A 336 -10.63 -12.49 -13.00
C PHE A 336 -11.32 -13.83 -13.18
N ILE A 337 -10.58 -14.90 -13.55
CA ILE A 337 -11.14 -16.24 -13.73
C ILE A 337 -11.76 -16.76 -12.43
N ILE A 338 -11.06 -16.60 -11.30
CA ILE A 338 -11.56 -17.05 -10.00
C ILE A 338 -12.84 -16.29 -9.63
N THR A 339 -12.86 -14.97 -9.77
CA THR A 339 -14.06 -14.18 -9.47
C THR A 339 -15.21 -14.49 -10.41
N PHE A 340 -14.94 -14.78 -11.68
CA PHE A 340 -15.96 -15.14 -12.66
C PHE A 340 -16.57 -16.52 -12.38
N LEU A 341 -15.73 -17.55 -12.16
CA LEU A 341 -16.18 -18.93 -11.96
C LEU A 341 -16.79 -19.15 -10.56
N CYS A 342 -16.20 -18.55 -9.53
CA CYS A 342 -16.58 -18.76 -8.14
C CYS A 342 -17.51 -17.66 -7.59
N ARG A 343 -18.05 -16.76 -8.44
CA ARG A 343 -18.84 -15.60 -8.03
C ARG A 343 -19.94 -15.91 -7.01
N GLN A 344 -20.72 -16.97 -7.22
CA GLN A 344 -21.78 -17.36 -6.30
C GLN A 344 -21.25 -17.79 -4.93
N ASN A 345 -20.18 -18.58 -4.92
CA ASN A 345 -19.55 -19.04 -3.66
C ASN A 345 -18.91 -17.88 -2.93
N ILE A 346 -18.25 -16.97 -3.67
CA ILE A 346 -17.62 -15.79 -3.11
C ILE A 346 -18.67 -14.88 -2.45
N VAL A 347 -19.76 -14.57 -3.15
CA VAL A 347 -20.83 -13.72 -2.63
C VAL A 347 -21.53 -14.38 -1.44
N SER A 348 -21.75 -15.71 -1.48
CA SER A 348 -22.40 -16.45 -0.40
C SER A 348 -21.58 -16.49 0.92
N LEU A 349 -20.29 -16.13 0.90
CA LEU A 349 -19.49 -15.96 2.13
C LEU A 349 -19.87 -14.68 2.90
N PHE A 350 -20.49 -13.70 2.23
CA PHE A 350 -20.79 -12.39 2.81
C PHE A 350 -22.28 -12.14 2.97
N ILE A 351 -23.11 -12.61 2.04
CA ILE A 351 -24.54 -12.34 1.98
C ILE A 351 -25.30 -13.64 1.70
N ASP A 352 -26.43 -13.81 2.40
CA ASP A 352 -27.33 -14.94 2.18
C ASP A 352 -27.96 -14.92 0.78
N ARG A 353 -28.15 -16.09 0.18
CA ARG A 353 -28.73 -16.23 -1.17
C ARG A 353 -30.16 -15.71 -1.30
N SER A 354 -30.87 -15.55 -0.21
CA SER A 354 -32.24 -15.01 -0.16
C SER A 354 -32.28 -13.47 -0.21
N CYS A 355 -31.14 -12.80 -0.05
CA CYS A 355 -31.07 -11.35 -0.05
C CYS A 355 -31.01 -10.79 -1.48
N PRO A 356 -31.78 -9.72 -1.83
CA PRO A 356 -31.74 -9.11 -3.16
C PRO A 356 -30.35 -8.63 -3.58
N ALA A 357 -29.51 -8.20 -2.63
CA ALA A 357 -28.12 -7.81 -2.85
C ALA A 357 -27.27 -8.96 -3.41
N PHE A 358 -27.64 -10.23 -3.17
CA PHE A 358 -26.90 -11.40 -3.68
C PHE A 358 -26.87 -11.43 -5.20
N ASP A 359 -28.03 -11.32 -5.86
CA ASP A 359 -28.12 -11.37 -7.32
C ASP A 359 -27.44 -10.15 -7.96
N ILE A 360 -27.55 -8.97 -7.35
CA ILE A 360 -26.86 -7.75 -7.79
C ILE A 360 -25.33 -7.98 -7.76
N ALA A 361 -24.79 -8.55 -6.69
CA ALA A 361 -23.37 -8.84 -6.55
C ALA A 361 -22.89 -9.93 -7.51
N VAL A 362 -23.60 -11.05 -7.61
CA VAL A 362 -23.26 -12.19 -8.49
C VAL A 362 -23.20 -11.76 -9.96
N ASN A 363 -24.12 -10.89 -10.39
CA ASN A 363 -24.15 -10.39 -11.77
C ASN A 363 -23.14 -9.23 -12.00
N GLY A 364 -22.81 -8.45 -10.96
CA GLY A 364 -21.93 -7.29 -11.06
C GLY A 364 -20.46 -7.60 -10.95
N ILE A 365 -20.06 -8.50 -10.05
CA ILE A 365 -18.65 -8.87 -9.79
C ILE A 365 -17.87 -9.27 -11.05
N PRO A 366 -18.41 -10.01 -12.02
CA PRO A 366 -17.71 -10.31 -13.27
C PRO A 366 -17.31 -9.08 -14.06
N TYR A 367 -18.18 -8.06 -14.13
CA TYR A 367 -17.87 -6.80 -14.79
C TYR A 367 -16.74 -6.08 -14.07
N PHE A 368 -16.82 -5.96 -12.74
CA PHE A 368 -15.77 -5.36 -11.91
C PHE A 368 -14.43 -6.08 -12.04
N GLY A 369 -14.46 -7.42 -12.10
CA GLY A 369 -13.28 -8.28 -12.19
C GLY A 369 -12.44 -8.08 -13.46
N VAL A 370 -13.05 -7.63 -14.58
CA VAL A 370 -12.30 -7.29 -15.80
C VAL A 370 -11.23 -6.24 -15.52
N GLY A 371 -11.50 -5.32 -14.59
CA GLY A 371 -10.58 -4.29 -14.17
C GLY A 371 -9.26 -4.82 -13.59
N PHE A 372 -9.25 -6.03 -12.99
CA PHE A 372 -8.06 -6.60 -12.36
C PHE A 372 -6.90 -6.80 -13.34
N ILE A 373 -7.19 -7.09 -14.61
CA ILE A 373 -6.18 -7.29 -15.66
C ILE A 373 -5.46 -5.97 -15.97
N PHE A 374 -6.22 -4.90 -16.15
CA PHE A 374 -5.69 -3.56 -16.43
C PHE A 374 -5.00 -2.96 -15.20
N PHE A 375 -5.59 -3.16 -14.04
CA PHE A 375 -5.02 -2.73 -12.76
C PHE A 375 -3.63 -3.32 -12.53
N ALA A 376 -3.42 -4.60 -12.84
CA ALA A 376 -2.12 -5.25 -12.78
C ALA A 376 -1.07 -4.49 -13.61
N ALA A 377 -1.37 -4.17 -14.88
CA ALA A 377 -0.47 -3.45 -15.76
C ALA A 377 -0.19 -2.02 -15.26
N ASN A 378 -1.21 -1.33 -14.75
CA ASN A 378 -1.10 0.03 -14.26
C ASN A 378 -0.20 0.14 -13.03
N MET A 379 -0.32 -0.78 -12.06
CA MET A 379 0.52 -0.80 -10.86
C MET A 379 2.01 -0.99 -11.22
N ILE A 380 2.31 -1.88 -12.17
CA ILE A 380 3.68 -2.07 -12.64
C ILE A 380 4.16 -0.84 -13.43
N GLY A 381 3.31 -0.22 -14.24
CA GLY A 381 3.62 1.01 -14.97
C GLY A 381 3.98 2.17 -14.03
N ILE A 382 3.19 2.38 -12.97
CA ILE A 382 3.47 3.39 -11.93
C ILE A 382 4.83 3.09 -11.27
N GLY A 383 5.05 1.85 -10.81
CA GLY A 383 6.30 1.41 -10.20
C GLY A 383 7.52 1.58 -11.11
N TYR A 384 7.36 1.34 -12.41
CA TYR A 384 8.40 1.56 -13.41
C TYR A 384 8.80 3.04 -13.51
N TYR A 385 7.83 3.95 -13.67
CA TYR A 385 8.13 5.39 -13.77
C TYR A 385 8.72 5.96 -12.47
N GLN A 386 8.32 5.45 -11.30
CA GLN A 386 8.99 5.75 -10.02
C GLN A 386 10.47 5.33 -10.07
N SER A 387 10.73 4.08 -10.49
CA SER A 387 12.06 3.45 -10.48
C SER A 387 13.07 4.11 -11.40
N ILE A 388 12.64 4.71 -12.52
CA ILE A 388 13.47 5.42 -13.48
C ILE A 388 13.52 6.95 -13.24
N ARG A 389 13.25 7.41 -12.00
CA ARG A 389 13.26 8.82 -11.58
C ARG A 389 12.23 9.73 -12.27
N ARG A 390 11.19 9.18 -12.87
CA ARG A 390 10.11 9.95 -13.51
C ARG A 390 8.87 10.03 -12.59
N GLY A 391 9.06 10.39 -11.33
CA GLY A 391 8.02 10.43 -10.30
C GLY A 391 6.80 11.29 -10.66
N GLN A 392 6.99 12.41 -11.35
CA GLN A 392 5.87 13.25 -11.82
C GLN A 392 4.93 12.49 -12.76
N ARG A 393 5.49 11.66 -13.66
CA ARG A 393 4.65 10.81 -14.54
C ARG A 393 3.89 9.75 -13.74
N ALA A 394 4.56 9.11 -12.79
CA ALA A 394 3.90 8.18 -11.89
C ALA A 394 2.74 8.86 -11.14
N THR A 395 2.95 10.07 -10.64
CA THR A 395 1.91 10.85 -9.95
C THR A 395 0.73 11.19 -10.88
N ILE A 396 1.01 11.64 -12.12
CA ILE A 396 -0.03 11.94 -13.10
C ILE A 396 -0.83 10.67 -13.43
N ILE A 397 -0.16 9.55 -13.69
CA ILE A 397 -0.83 8.26 -13.97
C ILE A 397 -1.74 7.87 -12.80
N THR A 398 -1.24 8.00 -11.56
CA THR A 398 -2.01 7.64 -10.38
C THR A 398 -3.23 8.55 -10.15
N LEU A 399 -3.09 9.86 -10.41
CA LEU A 399 -4.20 10.81 -10.33
C LEU A 399 -5.25 10.56 -11.42
N LEU A 400 -4.81 10.32 -12.66
CA LEU A 400 -5.72 9.98 -13.75
C LEU A 400 -6.50 8.72 -13.43
N ARG A 401 -5.82 7.67 -12.96
CA ARG A 401 -6.43 6.40 -12.58
C ARG A 401 -7.39 6.53 -11.40
N GLY A 402 -6.90 7.09 -10.29
CA GLY A 402 -7.58 7.03 -9.00
C GLY A 402 -8.63 8.12 -8.78
N VAL A 403 -8.63 9.17 -9.62
CA VAL A 403 -9.57 10.29 -9.49
C VAL A 403 -10.25 10.59 -10.82
N VAL A 404 -9.51 11.02 -11.84
CA VAL A 404 -10.11 11.59 -13.06
C VAL A 404 -10.93 10.55 -13.83
N PHE A 405 -10.31 9.43 -14.20
CA PHE A 405 -10.99 8.37 -14.97
C PHE A 405 -12.02 7.63 -14.11
N MET A 406 -11.81 7.57 -12.81
CA MET A 406 -12.78 7.00 -11.87
C MET A 406 -14.07 7.85 -11.82
N LEU A 407 -13.92 9.18 -11.73
CA LEU A 407 -15.06 10.11 -11.81
C LEU A 407 -15.80 9.96 -13.15
N ILE A 408 -15.06 9.95 -14.27
CA ILE A 408 -15.66 9.74 -15.59
C ILE A 408 -16.43 8.41 -15.63
N GLY A 409 -15.81 7.33 -15.14
CA GLY A 409 -16.42 6.00 -15.12
C GLY A 409 -17.73 5.98 -14.32
N PHE A 410 -17.72 6.46 -13.09
CA PHE A 410 -18.89 6.41 -12.21
C PHE A 410 -20.02 7.36 -12.61
N PHE A 411 -19.73 8.50 -13.24
CA PHE A 411 -20.78 9.46 -13.62
C PHE A 411 -21.24 9.32 -15.08
N VAL A 412 -20.40 8.86 -16.00
CA VAL A 412 -20.74 8.78 -17.43
C VAL A 412 -21.27 7.40 -17.83
N LEU A 413 -20.62 6.29 -17.39
CA LEU A 413 -21.05 4.96 -17.81
C LEU A 413 -22.49 4.59 -17.39
N PRO A 414 -22.95 4.90 -16.19
CA PRO A 414 -24.32 4.59 -15.81
C PRO A 414 -25.38 5.24 -16.70
N LEU A 415 -25.07 6.41 -17.27
CA LEU A 415 -25.98 7.12 -18.20
C LEU A 415 -26.11 6.40 -19.54
N VAL A 416 -25.09 5.64 -19.96
CA VAL A 416 -25.04 4.97 -21.25
C VAL A 416 -25.44 3.50 -21.14
N LEU A 417 -24.98 2.80 -20.11
CA LEU A 417 -25.09 1.34 -19.95
C LEU A 417 -26.00 0.92 -18.78
N GLY A 418 -26.54 1.88 -18.00
CA GLY A 418 -27.33 1.57 -16.81
C GLY A 418 -26.53 0.85 -15.73
N VAL A 419 -27.14 -0.18 -15.10
CA VAL A 419 -26.52 -0.93 -13.99
C VAL A 419 -25.17 -1.58 -14.36
N PRO A 420 -24.99 -2.24 -15.51
CA PRO A 420 -23.66 -2.73 -15.94
C PRO A 420 -22.61 -1.60 -15.98
N GLY A 421 -23.00 -0.38 -16.34
CA GLY A 421 -22.11 0.78 -16.40
C GLY A 421 -21.54 1.16 -15.04
N ILE A 422 -22.30 0.99 -13.95
CA ILE A 422 -21.83 1.26 -12.59
C ILE A 422 -20.67 0.29 -12.23
N TRP A 423 -20.83 -1.00 -12.52
CA TRP A 423 -19.82 -2.01 -12.27
C TRP A 423 -18.58 -1.89 -13.17
N LEU A 424 -18.77 -1.39 -14.40
CA LEU A 424 -17.68 -1.15 -15.36
C LEU A 424 -16.93 0.16 -15.13
N ALA A 425 -17.35 1.01 -14.20
CA ALA A 425 -16.71 2.30 -13.92
C ALA A 425 -15.21 2.14 -13.57
N VAL A 426 -14.89 1.23 -12.65
CA VAL A 426 -13.49 0.95 -12.25
C VAL A 426 -12.71 0.30 -13.40
N PRO A 427 -13.20 -0.77 -14.08
CA PRO A 427 -12.54 -1.32 -15.26
C PRO A 427 -12.24 -0.31 -16.36
N LEU A 428 -13.16 0.62 -16.64
CA LEU A 428 -12.91 1.68 -17.64
C LEU A 428 -11.78 2.60 -17.20
N ALA A 429 -11.78 3.03 -15.94
CA ALA A 429 -10.72 3.87 -15.39
C ALA A 429 -9.36 3.20 -15.52
N GLU A 430 -9.28 1.91 -15.22
CA GLU A 430 -8.07 1.12 -15.35
C GLU A 430 -7.65 0.93 -16.82
N LEU A 431 -8.59 0.66 -17.73
CA LEU A 431 -8.34 0.54 -19.17
C LEU A 431 -7.78 1.85 -19.76
N LEU A 432 -8.44 2.98 -19.49
CA LEU A 432 -8.00 4.30 -19.97
C LEU A 432 -6.59 4.63 -19.47
N THR A 433 -6.31 4.28 -18.21
CA THR A 433 -4.97 4.44 -17.63
C THR A 433 -3.94 3.56 -18.34
N THR A 434 -4.28 2.30 -18.64
CA THR A 434 -3.39 1.39 -19.39
C THR A 434 -3.06 1.96 -20.76
N LEU A 435 -4.07 2.44 -21.49
CA LEU A 435 -3.87 3.08 -22.81
C LEU A 435 -2.98 4.32 -22.70
N TYR A 436 -3.17 5.14 -21.68
CA TYR A 436 -2.30 6.29 -21.43
C TYR A 436 -0.85 5.89 -21.15
N ILE A 437 -0.63 4.86 -20.29
CA ILE A 437 0.72 4.33 -19.99
C ILE A 437 1.40 3.82 -21.27
N ILE A 438 0.68 3.06 -22.08
CA ILE A 438 1.18 2.54 -23.37
C ILE A 438 1.58 3.70 -24.28
N GLY A 439 0.73 4.72 -24.41
CA GLY A 439 1.00 5.89 -25.24
C GLY A 439 2.27 6.64 -24.84
N ILE A 440 2.45 6.91 -23.53
CA ILE A 440 3.66 7.60 -23.05
C ILE A 440 4.91 6.72 -23.14
N TYR A 441 4.78 5.40 -22.94
CA TYR A 441 5.90 4.47 -23.07
C TYR A 441 6.45 4.43 -24.49
N PHE A 442 5.59 4.36 -25.52
CA PHE A 442 6.01 4.42 -26.91
C PHE A 442 6.61 5.77 -27.28
N LYS A 443 5.99 6.88 -26.84
CA LYS A 443 6.54 8.22 -27.04
C LYS A 443 7.97 8.35 -26.49
N ASP A 444 8.23 7.81 -25.31
CA ASP A 444 9.55 7.83 -24.68
C ASP A 444 10.57 7.00 -25.48
N ARG A 445 10.16 5.85 -25.98
CA ARG A 445 11.01 4.98 -26.79
C ARG A 445 11.44 5.65 -28.10
N PHE A 446 10.51 6.33 -28.76
CA PHE A 446 10.81 7.08 -29.98
C PHE A 446 11.77 8.26 -29.74
N MET A 447 11.70 8.93 -28.60
CA MET A 447 12.62 10.01 -28.26
C MET A 447 14.04 9.50 -27.93
N ILE A 448 14.19 8.35 -27.30
CA ILE A 448 15.51 7.76 -26.96
C ILE A 448 16.23 7.26 -28.22
N HIS A 449 15.52 6.84 -29.25
CA HIS A 449 16.12 6.42 -30.52
C HIS A 449 16.51 7.61 -31.46
N ARG A 450 16.11 8.86 -31.11
CA ARG A 450 16.47 10.08 -31.85
C ARG A 450 17.60 10.88 -31.21
N LEU A 451 18.07 10.49 -30.03
CA LEU A 451 19.26 11.01 -29.33
C LEU A 451 20.42 10.00 -29.42
#